data_ca2fa6d209bb491914a167255359e1fe
#
_entry.id   ca2fa6d209bb491914a167255359e1fe
#
_cell.length_a   1.000
_cell.length_b   1.000
_cell.length_c   1.000
_cell.angle_alpha   90.00
_cell.angle_beta   90.00
_cell.angle_gamma   90.00
#
_symmetry.space_group_name_H-M   'P 1'
#
loop_
_entity.id
_entity.type
_entity.pdbx_description
1 polymer ?
#
loop_
_entity_poly.entity_id
_entity_poly.type
_entity_poly.pdbx_seq_one_letter_code
_entity_poly.pdbx_strand_id
1 'polypeptide(L)'
;MEKNMGKIFYLMGKSASGKDTLYRRLMEELPLRTIVPYTTRPLREGEENGREYHFVGEAGLARLRAQGRIIECRTYQTVHGPWSYFTVDDGQVNLAQASYLVIGTLESYIKMQQYYGSEALVPIYIYVEDGERLQRALNRERLQSVPRYAELCRRFLADEEDFSGEKLRNAGITRSYSNQDAECCLKNIKETMKIECEV
;
A
#
# COMPACT_ATOMS: atom_id res chain seq x y z
N MET A 1 -24.91 -17.56 14.56
CA MET A 1 -24.49 -16.74 13.40
C MET A 1 -23.05 -16.35 13.65
N GLU A 2 -22.11 -16.96 12.97
CA GLU A 2 -20.71 -16.52 13.01
C GLU A 2 -20.70 -15.09 12.46
N LYS A 3 -20.17 -14.18 13.24
CA LYS A 3 -20.05 -12.78 12.86
C LYS A 3 -18.92 -12.73 11.82
N ASN A 4 -19.25 -12.44 10.56
CA ASN A 4 -18.25 -12.29 9.50
C ASN A 4 -17.15 -11.36 9.99
N MET A 5 -15.92 -11.87 10.03
CA MET A 5 -14.76 -11.07 10.41
C MET A 5 -14.42 -10.12 9.25
N GLY A 6 -14.11 -8.88 9.57
CA GLY A 6 -13.64 -7.91 8.60
C GLY A 6 -12.36 -8.36 7.91
N LYS A 7 -12.04 -7.74 6.78
CA LYS A 7 -10.87 -8.05 5.95
C LYS A 7 -9.93 -6.85 5.88
N ILE A 8 -8.68 -7.12 5.57
CA ILE A 8 -7.69 -6.10 5.20
C ILE A 8 -7.51 -6.16 3.69
N PHE A 9 -8.07 -5.21 2.96
CA PHE A 9 -7.88 -5.05 1.52
C PHE A 9 -6.56 -4.34 1.27
N TYR A 10 -5.64 -5.03 0.63
CA TYR A 10 -4.28 -4.54 0.44
C TYR A 10 -4.06 -4.07 -1.01
N LEU A 11 -4.14 -2.76 -1.22
CA LEU A 11 -4.01 -2.12 -2.53
C LEU A 11 -2.54 -1.96 -2.90
N MET A 12 -2.11 -2.56 -3.99
CA MET A 12 -0.74 -2.49 -4.47
C MET A 12 -0.69 -2.36 -5.99
N GLY A 13 0.45 -1.98 -6.51
CA GLY A 13 0.68 -1.84 -7.94
C GLY A 13 1.88 -0.96 -8.23
N LYS A 14 2.39 -1.07 -9.43
CA LYS A 14 3.54 -0.31 -9.93
C LYS A 14 3.26 1.21 -9.89
N SER A 15 4.30 2.04 -9.91
CA SER A 15 4.20 3.51 -9.97
C SER A 15 3.34 3.96 -11.15
N ALA A 16 2.57 5.01 -10.97
CA ALA A 16 1.63 5.56 -11.96
C ALA A 16 0.50 4.62 -12.40
N SER A 17 0.23 3.53 -11.66
CA SER A 17 -0.95 2.68 -11.89
C SER A 17 -2.27 3.33 -11.45
N GLY A 18 -2.24 4.48 -10.77
CA GLY A 18 -3.44 5.20 -10.30
C GLY A 18 -3.99 4.70 -8.95
N LYS A 19 -3.25 3.84 -8.24
CA LYS A 19 -3.67 3.27 -6.95
C LYS A 19 -4.03 4.32 -5.89
N ASP A 20 -3.32 5.46 -5.85
CA ASP A 20 -3.59 6.51 -4.85
C ASP A 20 -4.96 7.17 -5.09
N THR A 21 -5.36 7.34 -6.36
CA THR A 21 -6.68 7.85 -6.73
C THR A 21 -7.78 6.84 -6.38
N LEU A 22 -7.56 5.56 -6.69
CA LEU A 22 -8.49 4.48 -6.34
C LEU A 22 -8.62 4.33 -4.83
N TYR A 23 -7.51 4.38 -4.08
CA TYR A 23 -7.50 4.34 -2.62
C TYR A 23 -8.39 5.42 -2.02
N ARG A 24 -8.18 6.68 -2.41
CA ARG A 24 -8.96 7.81 -1.91
C ARG A 24 -10.45 7.62 -2.18
N ARG A 25 -10.83 7.24 -3.40
CA ARG A 25 -12.23 7.00 -3.76
C ARG A 25 -12.87 5.85 -2.98
N LEU A 26 -12.14 4.75 -2.79
CA LEU A 26 -12.63 3.62 -1.99
C LEU A 26 -12.85 4.02 -0.54
N MET A 27 -11.96 4.85 0.04
CA MET A 27 -12.12 5.36 1.40
C MET A 27 -13.28 6.34 1.55
N GLU A 28 -13.59 7.12 0.50
CA GLU A 28 -14.73 8.05 0.48
C GLU A 28 -16.08 7.33 0.31
N GLU A 29 -16.10 6.23 -0.45
CA GLU A 29 -17.32 5.56 -0.90
C GLU A 29 -17.69 4.33 -0.05
N LEU A 30 -16.76 3.79 0.76
CA LEU A 30 -16.97 2.58 1.54
C LEU A 30 -16.63 2.81 3.03
N PRO A 31 -17.32 2.10 3.96
CA PRO A 31 -17.09 2.22 5.39
C PRO A 31 -15.83 1.48 5.85
N LEU A 32 -14.70 1.76 5.22
CA LEU A 32 -13.40 1.16 5.52
C LEU A 32 -12.60 2.04 6.50
N ARG A 33 -11.78 1.39 7.32
CA ARG A 33 -10.76 2.08 8.11
C ARG A 33 -9.40 1.98 7.41
N THR A 34 -8.48 2.89 7.72
CA THR A 34 -7.09 2.78 7.30
C THR A 34 -6.21 2.24 8.42
N ILE A 35 -5.05 1.71 8.04
CA ILE A 35 -3.96 1.40 8.98
C ILE A 35 -2.89 2.47 8.76
N VAL A 36 -2.63 3.29 9.78
CA VAL A 36 -1.62 4.34 9.72
C VAL A 36 -0.24 3.73 9.96
N PRO A 37 0.66 3.73 8.97
CA PRO A 37 1.99 3.18 9.14
C PRO A 37 2.90 4.12 9.95
N TYR A 38 4.05 3.62 10.35
CA TYR A 38 5.09 4.35 11.08
C TYR A 38 6.27 4.67 10.18
N THR A 39 6.99 5.74 10.51
CA THR A 39 8.20 6.10 9.77
C THR A 39 9.24 6.79 10.68
N THR A 40 10.54 6.59 10.33
CA THR A 40 11.64 7.32 10.97
C THR A 40 11.97 8.64 10.26
N ARG A 41 11.44 8.85 9.03
CA ARG A 41 11.68 10.12 8.35
C ARG A 41 11.02 11.30 9.07
N PRO A 42 11.57 12.50 8.94
CA PRO A 42 10.93 13.71 9.45
C PRO A 42 9.57 13.99 8.81
N LEU A 43 8.69 14.62 9.57
CA LEU A 43 7.44 15.19 9.11
C LEU A 43 7.72 16.24 8.00
N ARG A 44 6.94 16.23 6.94
CA ARG A 44 6.99 17.24 5.86
C ARG A 44 5.91 18.31 6.07
N GLU A 45 6.08 19.43 5.39
CA GLU A 45 5.05 20.48 5.36
C GLU A 45 3.72 19.93 4.83
N GLY A 46 2.63 20.22 5.54
CA GLY A 46 1.28 19.75 5.21
C GLY A 46 0.93 18.35 5.68
N GLU A 47 1.88 17.59 6.26
CA GLU A 47 1.60 16.29 6.90
C GLU A 47 1.26 16.47 8.39
N GLU A 48 0.50 15.51 8.94
CA GLU A 48 0.13 15.47 10.35
C GLU A 48 0.47 14.10 10.95
N ASN A 49 1.03 14.11 12.16
CA ASN A 49 1.33 12.87 12.87
C ASN A 49 0.04 12.10 13.20
N GLY A 50 -0.01 10.83 12.78
CA GLY A 50 -1.18 9.97 12.96
C GLY A 50 -2.19 10.05 11.80
N ARG A 51 -1.94 10.87 10.77
CA ARG A 51 -2.74 10.92 9.54
C ARG A 51 -2.05 10.19 8.39
N GLU A 52 -0.90 10.68 7.94
CA GLU A 52 -0.10 10.02 6.89
C GLU A 52 0.77 8.91 7.48
N TYR A 53 1.42 9.21 8.61
CA TYR A 53 2.30 8.31 9.35
C TYR A 53 2.32 8.66 10.84
N HIS A 54 2.69 7.69 11.65
CA HIS A 54 3.23 7.95 12.99
C HIS A 54 4.74 8.24 12.86
N PHE A 55 5.15 9.50 13.06
CA PHE A 55 6.55 9.94 12.93
C PHE A 55 7.28 9.75 14.26
N VAL A 56 8.13 8.73 14.37
CA VAL A 56 8.71 8.30 15.66
C VAL A 56 10.24 8.39 15.75
N GLY A 57 10.92 8.63 14.64
CA GLY A 57 12.38 8.63 14.57
C GLY A 57 13.02 7.27 14.86
N GLU A 58 14.36 7.20 14.83
CA GLU A 58 15.11 5.95 15.02
C GLU A 58 14.96 5.38 16.45
N ALA A 59 14.91 6.23 17.47
CA ALA A 59 14.71 5.78 18.86
C ALA A 59 13.35 5.13 19.06
N GLY A 60 12.30 5.64 18.40
CA GLY A 60 10.97 5.05 18.40
C GLY A 60 10.93 3.69 17.71
N LEU A 61 11.59 3.57 16.55
CA LEU A 61 11.72 2.29 15.85
C LEU A 61 12.46 1.26 16.71
N ALA A 62 13.59 1.63 17.30
CA ALA A 62 14.37 0.73 18.14
C ALA A 62 13.55 0.22 19.33
N ARG A 63 12.80 1.10 20.00
CA ARG A 63 11.91 0.74 21.11
C ARG A 63 10.82 -0.24 20.67
N LEU A 64 10.11 0.04 19.57
CA LEU A 64 9.04 -0.83 19.07
C LEU A 64 9.57 -2.19 18.63
N ARG A 65 10.78 -2.22 18.04
CA ARG A 65 11.48 -3.46 17.69
C ARG A 65 11.84 -4.29 18.92
N ALA A 66 12.37 -3.67 19.96
CA ALA A 66 12.70 -4.33 21.22
C ALA A 66 11.45 -4.91 21.92
N GLN A 67 10.28 -4.31 21.70
CA GLN A 67 8.99 -4.78 22.20
C GLN A 67 8.36 -5.89 21.33
N GLY A 68 8.97 -6.27 20.20
CA GLY A 68 8.43 -7.28 19.28
C GLY A 68 7.15 -6.84 18.54
N ARG A 69 6.88 -5.52 18.46
CA ARG A 69 5.62 -4.99 17.91
C ARG A 69 5.68 -4.67 16.41
N ILE A 70 6.81 -4.86 15.76
CA ILE A 70 6.97 -4.58 14.32
C ILE A 70 6.42 -5.75 13.51
N ILE A 71 5.38 -5.50 12.71
CA ILE A 71 4.79 -6.47 11.78
C ILE A 71 5.66 -6.58 10.52
N GLU A 72 6.02 -5.42 9.94
CA GLU A 72 6.90 -5.33 8.76
C GLU A 72 7.72 -4.05 8.83
N CYS A 73 8.90 -4.06 8.24
CA CYS A 73 9.78 -2.89 8.19
C CYS A 73 10.62 -2.92 6.92
N ARG A 74 10.67 -1.78 6.23
CA ARG A 74 11.47 -1.54 5.02
C ARG A 74 12.28 -0.29 5.23
N THR A 75 13.57 -0.33 4.88
CA THR A 75 14.49 0.79 5.02
C THR A 75 15.06 1.17 3.66
N TYR A 76 14.96 2.43 3.30
CA TYR A 76 15.48 2.98 2.07
C TYR A 76 16.64 3.93 2.35
N GLN A 77 17.75 3.77 1.64
CA GLN A 77 18.86 4.72 1.69
C GLN A 77 18.45 5.98 0.91
N THR A 78 18.57 7.12 1.56
CA THR A 78 18.26 8.41 0.97
C THR A 78 19.45 9.37 1.10
N VAL A 79 19.39 10.49 0.39
CA VAL A 79 20.39 11.57 0.52
C VAL A 79 20.46 12.18 1.93
N HIS A 80 19.43 11.94 2.75
CA HIS A 80 19.34 12.40 4.14
C HIS A 80 19.61 11.27 5.16
N GLY A 81 20.14 10.13 4.72
CA GLY A 81 20.34 8.92 5.52
C GLY A 81 19.22 7.88 5.33
N PRO A 82 19.26 6.80 6.11
CA PRO A 82 18.27 5.74 6.03
C PRO A 82 16.93 6.20 6.59
N TRP A 83 15.84 5.94 5.84
CA TRP A 83 14.47 6.12 6.32
C TRP A 83 13.74 4.78 6.33
N SER A 84 13.16 4.46 7.47
CA SER A 84 12.36 3.25 7.65
C SER A 84 10.87 3.57 7.61
N TYR A 85 10.13 2.67 6.98
CA TYR A 85 8.66 2.65 6.94
C TYR A 85 8.21 1.29 7.44
N PHE A 86 7.30 1.27 8.38
CA PHE A 86 6.94 0.03 9.06
C PHE A 86 5.51 0.05 9.61
N THR A 87 4.95 -1.14 9.80
CA THR A 87 3.64 -1.34 10.39
C THR A 87 3.82 -1.94 11.79
N VAL A 88 3.02 -1.49 12.74
CA VAL A 88 3.12 -1.84 14.15
C VAL A 88 1.83 -2.50 14.61
N ASP A 89 1.95 -3.54 15.43
CA ASP A 89 0.84 -4.04 16.24
C ASP A 89 0.61 -3.12 17.44
N ASP A 90 -0.22 -2.12 17.25
CA ASP A 90 -0.57 -1.11 18.23
C ASP A 90 -2.06 -1.11 18.60
N GLY A 91 -2.80 -2.12 18.11
CA GLY A 91 -4.22 -2.28 18.36
C GLY A 91 -5.12 -1.48 17.41
N GLN A 92 -4.56 -0.79 16.38
CA GLN A 92 -5.40 -0.07 15.42
C GLN A 92 -6.25 -1.01 14.54
N VAL A 93 -5.85 -2.28 14.40
CA VAL A 93 -6.58 -3.28 13.63
C VAL A 93 -7.45 -4.14 14.53
N ASN A 94 -8.76 -4.08 14.31
CA ASN A 94 -9.75 -4.94 14.96
C ASN A 94 -10.76 -5.46 13.92
N LEU A 95 -10.49 -6.64 13.38
CA LEU A 95 -11.29 -7.27 12.34
C LEU A 95 -12.68 -7.73 12.82
N ALA A 96 -12.91 -7.81 14.12
CA ALA A 96 -14.26 -8.06 14.66
C ALA A 96 -15.18 -6.83 14.53
N GLN A 97 -14.63 -5.65 14.26
CA GLN A 97 -15.38 -4.39 14.22
C GLN A 97 -15.44 -3.74 12.83
N ALA A 98 -14.41 -3.93 12.00
CA ALA A 98 -14.32 -3.23 10.72
C ALA A 98 -13.43 -3.96 9.72
N SER A 99 -13.60 -3.65 8.43
CA SER A 99 -12.64 -3.93 7.37
C SER A 99 -11.72 -2.72 7.15
N TYR A 100 -10.54 -2.98 6.63
CA TYR A 100 -9.48 -1.99 6.44
C TYR A 100 -9.04 -1.93 4.98
N LEU A 101 -8.61 -0.76 4.54
CA LEU A 101 -7.94 -0.56 3.27
C LEU A 101 -6.53 -0.04 3.53
N VAL A 102 -5.53 -0.73 2.97
CA VAL A 102 -4.11 -0.39 3.09
C VAL A 102 -3.53 -0.22 1.70
N ILE A 103 -2.60 0.71 1.55
CA ILE A 103 -1.81 0.88 0.33
C ILE A 103 -0.34 0.58 0.62
N GLY A 104 0.30 -0.26 -0.18
CA GLY A 104 1.70 -0.63 0.07
C GLY A 104 2.39 -1.35 -1.07
N THR A 105 3.52 -1.98 -0.77
CA THR A 105 4.35 -2.76 -1.69
C THR A 105 4.04 -4.24 -1.59
N LEU A 106 4.48 -5.02 -2.58
CA LEU A 106 4.36 -6.48 -2.55
C LEU A 106 5.11 -7.10 -1.36
N GLU A 107 6.31 -6.60 -1.05
CA GLU A 107 7.10 -7.06 0.10
C GLU A 107 6.34 -6.89 1.43
N SER A 108 5.75 -5.71 1.62
CA SER A 108 4.96 -5.40 2.80
C SER A 108 3.69 -6.26 2.88
N TYR A 109 3.00 -6.48 1.74
CA TYR A 109 1.86 -7.38 1.67
C TYR A 109 2.19 -8.79 2.18
N ILE A 110 3.31 -9.38 1.71
CA ILE A 110 3.72 -10.73 2.10
C ILE A 110 3.93 -10.82 3.63
N LYS A 111 4.60 -9.83 4.22
CA LYS A 111 4.84 -9.78 5.68
C LYS A 111 3.54 -9.57 6.47
N MET A 112 2.66 -8.72 5.99
CA MET A 112 1.34 -8.52 6.58
C MET A 112 0.48 -9.81 6.52
N GLN A 113 0.56 -10.53 5.39
CA GLN A 113 -0.13 -11.82 5.23
C GLN A 113 0.40 -12.89 6.20
N GLN A 114 1.72 -12.93 6.42
CA GLN A 114 2.32 -13.83 7.41
C GLN A 114 1.84 -13.53 8.84
N TYR A 115 1.58 -12.26 9.15
CA TYR A 115 1.15 -11.82 10.47
C TYR A 115 -0.37 -12.02 10.71
N TYR A 116 -1.22 -11.54 9.80
CA TYR A 116 -2.67 -11.57 9.94
C TYR A 116 -3.32 -12.86 9.40
N GLY A 117 -2.59 -13.66 8.64
CA GLY A 117 -3.10 -14.84 7.94
C GLY A 117 -3.67 -14.51 6.54
N SER A 118 -3.64 -15.50 5.66
CA SER A 118 -4.11 -15.36 4.27
C SER A 118 -5.61 -15.07 4.18
N GLU A 119 -6.40 -15.60 5.11
CA GLU A 119 -7.85 -15.39 5.15
C GLU A 119 -8.24 -13.95 5.50
N ALA A 120 -7.39 -13.24 6.24
CA ALA A 120 -7.65 -11.87 6.64
C ALA A 120 -7.21 -10.83 5.59
N LEU A 121 -6.22 -11.17 4.75
CA LEU A 121 -5.65 -10.25 3.75
C LEU A 121 -6.11 -10.55 2.33
N VAL A 122 -6.79 -9.58 1.71
CA VAL A 122 -7.26 -9.66 0.33
C VAL A 122 -6.40 -8.77 -0.57
N PRO A 123 -5.60 -9.34 -1.50
CA PRO A 123 -4.76 -8.55 -2.39
C PRO A 123 -5.57 -7.87 -3.49
N ILE A 124 -5.35 -6.58 -3.69
CA ILE A 124 -5.89 -5.78 -4.78
C ILE A 124 -4.73 -5.25 -5.61
N TYR A 125 -4.31 -6.02 -6.62
CA TYR A 125 -3.20 -5.63 -7.50
C TYR A 125 -3.70 -4.81 -8.69
N ILE A 126 -3.34 -3.52 -8.73
CA ILE A 126 -3.70 -2.61 -9.81
C ILE A 126 -2.70 -2.73 -10.95
N TYR A 127 -3.22 -3.05 -12.12
CA TYR A 127 -2.45 -3.20 -13.35
C TYR A 127 -2.77 -2.07 -14.34
N VAL A 128 -1.74 -1.56 -14.97
CA VAL A 128 -1.81 -0.70 -16.16
C VAL A 128 -0.63 -1.11 -17.04
N GLU A 129 -0.83 -1.15 -18.34
CA GLU A 129 0.21 -1.43 -19.33
C GLU A 129 1.40 -0.48 -19.16
N ASP A 130 2.62 -0.99 -19.37
CA ASP A 130 3.84 -0.29 -18.96
C ASP A 130 4.10 1.00 -19.77
N GLY A 131 3.77 1.05 -21.06
CA GLY A 131 3.86 2.26 -21.87
C GLY A 131 2.91 3.35 -21.38
N GLU A 132 1.68 2.97 -21.04
CA GLU A 132 0.68 3.89 -20.48
C GLU A 132 1.13 4.40 -19.09
N ARG A 133 1.67 3.54 -18.22
CA ARG A 133 2.22 3.96 -16.92
C ARG A 133 3.37 4.95 -17.08
N LEU A 134 4.28 4.65 -18.01
CA LEU A 134 5.42 5.53 -18.30
C LEU A 134 4.96 6.89 -18.81
N GLN A 135 3.96 6.90 -19.69
CA GLN A 135 3.38 8.15 -20.21
C GLN A 135 2.71 8.97 -19.08
N ARG A 136 1.92 8.31 -18.21
CA ARG A 136 1.31 8.95 -17.03
C ARG A 136 2.36 9.54 -16.09
N ALA A 137 3.42 8.78 -15.82
CA ALA A 137 4.51 9.21 -14.96
C ALA A 137 5.25 10.42 -15.57
N LEU A 138 5.54 10.38 -16.88
CA LEU A 138 6.21 11.47 -17.60
C LEU A 138 5.36 12.75 -17.63
N ASN A 139 4.06 12.62 -17.89
CA ASN A 139 3.15 13.76 -17.89
C ASN A 139 3.09 14.43 -16.51
N ARG A 140 3.01 13.64 -15.44
CA ARG A 140 3.03 14.14 -14.06
C ARG A 140 4.35 14.82 -13.72
N GLU A 141 5.48 14.25 -14.15
CA GLU A 141 6.81 14.78 -13.86
C GLU A 141 7.05 16.13 -14.57
N ARG A 142 6.54 16.30 -15.78
CA ARG A 142 6.60 17.57 -16.53
C ARG A 142 5.87 18.73 -15.84
N LEU A 143 4.89 18.44 -14.98
CA LEU A 143 4.13 19.46 -14.23
C LEU A 143 4.82 19.87 -12.93
N GLN A 144 5.92 19.20 -12.54
CA GLN A 144 6.67 19.56 -11.35
C GLN A 144 7.53 20.80 -11.59
N SER A 145 7.70 21.64 -10.57
CA SER A 145 8.61 22.80 -10.63
C SER A 145 10.06 22.39 -10.89
N VAL A 146 10.47 21.21 -10.42
CA VAL A 146 11.80 20.61 -10.65
C VAL A 146 11.61 19.16 -11.08
N PRO A 147 11.52 18.85 -12.39
CA PRO A 147 11.36 17.50 -12.89
C PRO A 147 12.54 16.57 -12.53
N ARG A 148 12.25 15.35 -12.10
CA ARG A 148 13.25 14.35 -11.68
C ARG A 148 13.18 13.09 -12.55
N TYR A 149 13.47 13.23 -13.84
CA TYR A 149 13.34 12.13 -14.81
C TYR A 149 14.20 10.91 -14.48
N ALA A 150 15.41 11.10 -13.94
CA ALA A 150 16.26 9.99 -13.54
C ALA A 150 15.60 9.16 -12.41
N GLU A 151 14.97 9.81 -11.44
CA GLU A 151 14.24 9.13 -10.37
C GLU A 151 12.98 8.42 -10.89
N LEU A 152 12.28 9.01 -11.87
CA LEU A 152 11.18 8.34 -12.57
C LEU A 152 11.64 7.04 -13.22
N CYS A 153 12.73 7.06 -13.99
CA CYS A 153 13.29 5.88 -14.64
C CYS A 153 13.75 4.82 -13.62
N ARG A 154 14.44 5.24 -12.56
CA ARG A 154 14.86 4.35 -11.47
C ARG A 154 13.67 3.64 -10.83
N ARG A 155 12.59 4.36 -10.52
CA ARG A 155 11.37 3.79 -9.95
C ARG A 155 10.67 2.84 -10.91
N PHE A 156 10.64 3.18 -12.20
CA PHE A 156 10.05 2.32 -13.22
C PHE A 156 10.75 0.96 -13.27
N LEU A 157 12.10 0.95 -13.29
CA LEU A 157 12.89 -0.29 -13.30
C LEU A 157 12.74 -1.09 -11.98
N ALA A 158 12.72 -0.41 -10.85
CA ALA A 158 12.48 -1.08 -9.56
C ALA A 158 11.09 -1.74 -9.52
N ASP A 159 10.06 -1.08 -10.04
CA ASP A 159 8.70 -1.64 -10.12
C ASP A 159 8.66 -2.93 -10.97
N GLU A 160 9.46 -3.02 -12.07
CA GLU A 160 9.54 -4.21 -12.91
C GLU A 160 10.10 -5.41 -12.14
N GLU A 161 11.07 -5.16 -11.29
CA GLU A 161 11.65 -6.19 -10.43
C GLU A 161 10.70 -6.55 -9.28
N ASP A 162 10.15 -5.54 -8.58
CA ASP A 162 9.35 -5.71 -7.37
C ASP A 162 8.00 -6.39 -7.65
N PHE A 163 7.41 -6.15 -8.82
CA PHE A 163 6.15 -6.73 -9.27
C PHE A 163 6.33 -7.68 -10.46
N SER A 164 7.45 -8.40 -10.51
CA SER A 164 7.64 -9.42 -11.53
C SER A 164 6.57 -10.52 -11.46
N GLY A 165 6.21 -11.11 -12.59
CA GLY A 165 5.20 -12.16 -12.63
C GLY A 165 5.51 -13.37 -11.73
N GLU A 166 6.78 -13.64 -11.49
CA GLU A 166 7.23 -14.67 -10.55
C GLU A 166 6.92 -14.28 -9.11
N LYS A 167 7.32 -13.06 -8.69
CA LYS A 167 7.06 -12.57 -7.32
C LYS A 167 5.56 -12.48 -7.02
N LEU A 168 4.74 -12.04 -7.98
CA LEU A 168 3.29 -12.00 -7.85
C LEU A 168 2.70 -13.41 -7.64
N ARG A 169 3.11 -14.39 -8.45
CA ARG A 169 2.66 -15.78 -8.29
C ARG A 169 3.08 -16.36 -6.95
N ASN A 170 4.33 -16.15 -6.53
CA ASN A 170 4.85 -16.63 -5.25
C ASN A 170 4.11 -16.01 -4.04
N ALA A 171 3.58 -14.80 -4.19
CA ALA A 171 2.74 -14.13 -3.19
C ALA A 171 1.26 -14.55 -3.26
N GLY A 172 0.88 -15.52 -4.14
CA GLY A 172 -0.49 -15.97 -4.31
C GLY A 172 -1.40 -14.97 -5.03
N ILE A 173 -0.83 -13.96 -5.70
CA ILE A 173 -1.61 -12.94 -6.42
C ILE A 173 -1.90 -13.44 -7.84
N THR A 174 -3.12 -13.93 -8.04
CA THR A 174 -3.59 -14.51 -9.31
C THR A 174 -4.51 -13.58 -10.09
N ARG A 175 -5.03 -12.52 -9.43
CA ARG A 175 -5.96 -11.55 -10.01
C ARG A 175 -5.33 -10.17 -10.07
N SER A 176 -5.54 -9.49 -11.20
CA SER A 176 -5.21 -8.07 -11.38
C SER A 176 -6.45 -7.26 -11.74
N TYR A 177 -6.44 -5.98 -11.37
CA TYR A 177 -7.50 -5.02 -11.67
C TYR A 177 -6.95 -4.01 -12.66
N SER A 178 -7.40 -4.10 -13.92
CA SER A 178 -6.98 -3.16 -14.97
C SER A 178 -7.52 -1.76 -14.68
N ASN A 179 -6.62 -0.76 -14.63
CA ASN A 179 -6.95 0.65 -14.45
C ASN A 179 -6.67 1.46 -15.73
N GLN A 180 -7.12 0.94 -16.86
CA GLN A 180 -7.24 1.71 -18.10
C GLN A 180 -8.44 2.66 -18.02
N ASP A 181 -9.55 2.17 -17.46
CA ASP A 181 -10.73 2.94 -17.09
C ASP A 181 -10.92 2.88 -15.56
N ALA A 182 -10.87 4.04 -14.91
CA ALA A 182 -10.90 4.13 -13.45
C ALA A 182 -12.26 3.74 -12.85
N GLU A 183 -13.37 4.04 -13.55
CA GLU A 183 -14.72 3.70 -13.08
C GLU A 183 -14.95 2.20 -13.12
N CYS A 184 -14.56 1.57 -14.24
CA CYS A 184 -14.64 0.11 -14.40
C CYS A 184 -13.75 -0.60 -13.36
N CYS A 185 -12.51 -0.12 -13.17
CA CYS A 185 -11.59 -0.66 -12.17
C CYS A 185 -12.19 -0.57 -10.75
N LEU A 186 -12.73 0.59 -10.38
CA LEU A 186 -13.33 0.83 -9.08
C LEU A 186 -14.54 -0.08 -8.84
N LYS A 187 -15.39 -0.24 -9.85
CA LYS A 187 -16.55 -1.16 -9.80
C LYS A 187 -16.11 -2.60 -9.51
N ASN A 188 -15.12 -3.10 -10.26
CA ASN A 188 -14.61 -4.46 -10.10
C ASN A 188 -13.97 -4.69 -8.72
N ILE A 189 -13.28 -3.69 -8.18
CA ILE A 189 -12.71 -3.75 -6.83
C ILE A 189 -13.83 -3.84 -5.79
N LYS A 190 -14.86 -2.99 -5.88
CA LYS A 190 -15.99 -3.00 -4.95
C LYS A 190 -16.76 -4.30 -4.97
N GLU A 191 -16.96 -4.90 -6.13
CA GLU A 191 -17.61 -6.23 -6.27
C GLU A 191 -16.79 -7.29 -5.52
N THR A 192 -15.46 -7.29 -5.67
CA THR A 192 -14.59 -8.20 -4.91
C THR A 192 -14.70 -7.95 -3.41
N MET A 193 -14.59 -6.69 -2.98
CA MET A 193 -14.69 -6.35 -1.55
C MET A 193 -16.01 -6.80 -0.93
N LYS A 194 -17.11 -6.69 -1.68
CA LYS A 194 -18.43 -7.15 -1.26
C LYS A 194 -18.46 -8.67 -1.08
N ILE A 195 -18.00 -9.43 -2.07
CA ILE A 195 -17.95 -10.90 -2.03
C ILE A 195 -17.11 -11.36 -0.83
N GLU A 196 -15.92 -10.82 -0.63
CA GLU A 196 -15.00 -11.18 0.46
C GLU A 196 -15.53 -10.85 1.86
N CYS A 197 -16.45 -9.89 1.96
CA CYS A 197 -17.13 -9.57 3.22
C CYS A 197 -18.41 -10.38 3.46
N GLU A 198 -18.98 -11.04 2.44
CA GLU A 198 -20.21 -11.84 2.53
C GLU A 198 -19.92 -13.33 2.79
N VAL A 199 -18.68 -13.79 2.58
CA VAL A 199 -18.22 -15.16 2.86
C VAL A 199 -17.70 -15.27 4.29
#